data_b4d72c55d84b73ea9bc2333b042aa9fe
#
_entry.id   b4d72c55d84b73ea9bc2333b042aa9fe
#
_cell.length_a   1.000
_cell.length_b   1.000
_cell.length_c   1.000
_cell.angle_alpha   90.00
_cell.angle_beta   90.00
_cell.angle_gamma   90.00
#
_symmetry.space_group_name_H-M   'P 1'
#
loop_
_entity.id
_entity.type
_entity.pdbx_description
1 polymer ?
#
loop_
_entity_poly.entity_id
_entity_poly.type
_entity_poly.pdbx_seq_one_letter_code
_entity_poly.pdbx_strand_id
1 'polypeptide(L)'
;QCMRIAMMKICVNRRRILIILLILSIGILALLGISKYSFQKACLRREIRWPDLGIADDWQYEILTEAYKIKNEPNRKITITASDGVQLVGHYYERKKNAPVIIFFHGLRDNCYTNSVPIYRITEEKEWNLLLVNLRAHNESEGDVSTLGVLERYDCREWANWVDSEFGEQVPIFLMGISMGGAVALMSSDVGLPESVCGIIDDAGFTSPLEMIKANSKEKIHHKILSDLFTQFVNVGTKIWGGFDLKEANACAAVSKTSVPVLIIHGDKDKQAPVSMAYKIYDSCKSERELYIVSGSEHKDCYRSNPEKYE
;
A
#
# COMPACT_ATOMS: atom_id res chain seq x y z
N GLN A 1 59.82 38.13 10.33
CA GLN A 1 59.77 36.91 9.52
C GLN A 1 58.83 35.85 10.13
N CYS A 2 58.91 35.54 11.42
CA CYS A 2 58.05 34.57 12.12
C CYS A 2 56.54 34.89 12.05
N MET A 3 56.18 36.17 12.17
CA MET A 3 54.76 36.62 12.14
C MET A 3 54.12 36.44 10.75
N ARG A 4 54.86 36.64 9.65
CA ARG A 4 54.46 36.38 8.29
C ARG A 4 54.20 34.89 8.01
N ILE A 5 55.07 33.98 8.55
CA ILE A 5 54.95 32.54 8.41
C ILE A 5 53.72 32.04 9.20
N ALA A 6 53.48 32.58 10.41
CA ALA A 6 52.30 32.24 11.20
C ALA A 6 51.00 32.70 10.51
N MET A 7 50.93 33.93 9.95
CA MET A 7 49.76 34.42 9.18
C MET A 7 49.53 33.57 7.93
N MET A 8 50.55 33.19 7.17
CA MET A 8 50.42 32.29 6.02
C MET A 8 49.88 30.92 6.43
N LYS A 9 50.34 30.31 7.52
CA LYS A 9 49.82 29.00 8.03
C LYS A 9 48.34 29.12 8.42
N ILE A 10 47.92 30.20 9.07
CA ILE A 10 46.52 30.46 9.45
C ILE A 10 45.67 30.62 8.18
N CYS A 11 46.13 31.33 7.20
CA CYS A 11 45.42 31.56 5.95
C CYS A 11 45.26 30.27 5.13
N VAL A 12 46.31 29.43 5.07
CA VAL A 12 46.28 28.12 4.40
C VAL A 12 45.32 27.17 5.11
N ASN A 13 45.30 27.14 6.45
CA ASN A 13 44.37 26.34 7.21
C ASN A 13 42.90 26.78 7.01
N ARG A 14 42.62 28.07 6.99
CA ARG A 14 41.27 28.61 6.70
C ARG A 14 40.78 28.22 5.30
N ARG A 15 41.60 28.32 4.26
CA ARG A 15 41.27 27.88 2.91
C ARG A 15 40.96 26.37 2.85
N ARG A 16 41.78 25.55 3.50
CA ARG A 16 41.51 24.06 3.58
C ARG A 16 40.20 23.77 4.27
N ILE A 17 39.92 24.43 5.38
CA ILE A 17 38.65 24.26 6.13
C ILE A 17 37.47 24.66 5.23
N LEU A 18 37.53 25.80 4.52
CA LEU A 18 36.49 26.24 3.61
C LEU A 18 36.25 25.26 2.46
N ILE A 19 37.32 24.69 1.89
CA ILE A 19 37.21 23.68 0.83
C ILE A 19 36.53 22.42 1.36
N ILE A 20 36.93 21.95 2.56
CA ILE A 20 36.30 20.78 3.19
C ILE A 20 34.82 21.05 3.47
N LEU A 21 34.46 22.20 4.02
CA LEU A 21 33.07 22.59 4.25
C LEU A 21 32.27 22.66 2.94
N LEU A 22 32.87 23.18 1.87
CA LEU A 22 32.23 23.22 0.55
C LEU A 22 31.99 21.82 0.00
N ILE A 23 32.98 20.92 0.08
CA ILE A 23 32.83 19.53 -0.35
C ILE A 23 31.75 18.83 0.46
N LEU A 24 31.72 19.01 1.78
CA LEU A 24 30.69 18.43 2.65
C LEU A 24 29.29 18.98 2.32
N SER A 25 29.18 20.29 2.08
CA SER A 25 27.87 20.90 1.71
C SER A 25 27.37 20.38 0.36
N ILE A 26 28.25 20.24 -0.65
CA ILE A 26 27.90 19.64 -1.95
C ILE A 26 27.45 18.18 -1.76
N GLY A 27 28.18 17.41 -0.93
CA GLY A 27 27.83 16.03 -0.60
C GLY A 27 26.45 15.92 0.06
N ILE A 28 26.17 16.77 1.03
CA ILE A 28 24.84 16.82 1.71
C ILE A 28 23.74 17.18 0.72
N LEU A 29 23.94 18.20 -0.13
CA LEU A 29 22.96 18.60 -1.15
C LEU A 29 22.69 17.46 -2.15
N ALA A 30 23.72 16.73 -2.56
CA ALA A 30 23.57 15.58 -3.44
C ALA A 30 22.75 14.46 -2.76
N LEU A 31 23.02 14.13 -1.48
CA LEU A 31 22.28 13.15 -0.71
C LEU A 31 20.81 13.55 -0.51
N LEU A 32 20.54 14.82 -0.22
CA LEU A 32 19.18 15.37 -0.15
C LEU A 32 18.47 15.27 -1.49
N GLY A 33 19.14 15.58 -2.61
CA GLY A 33 18.61 15.44 -3.96
C GLY A 33 18.24 14.00 -4.30
N ILE A 34 19.13 13.04 -4.00
CA ILE A 34 18.86 11.60 -4.19
C ILE A 34 17.68 11.16 -3.33
N SER A 35 17.63 11.58 -2.07
CA SER A 35 16.53 11.27 -1.15
C SER A 35 15.19 11.81 -1.67
N LYS A 36 15.16 13.08 -2.14
CA LYS A 36 13.97 13.67 -2.74
C LYS A 36 13.51 12.92 -3.99
N TYR A 37 14.43 12.62 -4.88
CA TYR A 37 14.13 11.83 -6.08
C TYR A 37 13.56 10.45 -5.74
N SER A 38 14.17 9.74 -4.78
CA SER A 38 13.71 8.42 -4.33
C SER A 38 12.32 8.47 -3.73
N PHE A 39 12.02 9.46 -2.87
CA PHE A 39 10.70 9.74 -2.33
C PHE A 39 9.68 10.01 -3.44
N GLN A 40 10.00 10.90 -4.39
CA GLN A 40 9.10 11.20 -5.50
C GLN A 40 8.78 9.97 -6.35
N LYS A 41 9.78 9.13 -6.61
CA LYS A 41 9.60 7.88 -7.35
C LYS A 41 8.74 6.85 -6.62
N ALA A 42 8.85 6.77 -5.30
CA ALA A 42 8.12 5.81 -4.49
C ALA A 42 6.68 6.26 -4.16
N CYS A 43 6.49 7.51 -3.77
CA CYS A 43 5.33 7.97 -3.04
C CYS A 43 4.43 8.97 -3.77
N LEU A 44 4.95 9.74 -4.76
CA LEU A 44 4.10 10.74 -5.39
C LEU A 44 2.98 10.13 -6.22
N ARG A 45 1.82 10.79 -6.15
CA ARG A 45 0.67 10.52 -7.00
C ARG A 45 1.07 10.42 -8.45
N ARG A 46 0.48 9.47 -9.15
CA ARG A 46 0.63 9.31 -10.60
C ARG A 46 -0.73 9.18 -11.24
N GLU A 47 -0.86 9.72 -12.44
CA GLU A 47 -2.00 9.43 -13.28
C GLU A 47 -2.06 7.92 -13.57
N ILE A 48 -3.18 7.31 -13.28
CA ILE A 48 -3.42 5.88 -13.53
C ILE A 48 -4.20 5.80 -14.82
N ARG A 49 -3.53 5.30 -15.86
CA ARG A 49 -4.14 5.06 -17.15
C ARG A 49 -4.73 3.67 -17.17
N TRP A 50 -5.92 3.56 -17.74
CA TRP A 50 -6.49 2.27 -18.04
C TRP A 50 -5.64 1.58 -19.09
N PRO A 51 -5.34 0.27 -18.94
CA PRO A 51 -4.61 -0.47 -19.96
C PRO A 51 -5.34 -0.43 -21.31
N ASP A 52 -4.56 -0.48 -22.38
CA ASP A 52 -5.11 -0.55 -23.74
C ASP A 52 -5.59 -1.97 -24.02
N LEU A 53 -6.87 -2.11 -24.36
CA LEU A 53 -7.48 -3.40 -24.72
C LEU A 53 -6.83 -4.04 -25.95
N GLY A 54 -6.22 -3.24 -26.83
CA GLY A 54 -5.63 -3.72 -28.08
C GLY A 54 -4.34 -4.54 -27.92
N ILE A 55 -3.71 -4.51 -26.74
CA ILE A 55 -2.46 -5.24 -26.43
C ILE A 55 -2.62 -6.24 -25.28
N ALA A 56 -3.85 -6.41 -24.76
CA ALA A 56 -4.15 -7.32 -23.67
C ALA A 56 -4.16 -8.78 -24.15
N ASP A 57 -3.68 -9.71 -23.33
CA ASP A 57 -3.96 -11.13 -23.51
C ASP A 57 -5.44 -11.44 -23.21
N ASP A 58 -5.91 -12.64 -23.51
CA ASP A 58 -7.33 -13.01 -23.35
C ASP A 58 -7.83 -12.79 -21.91
N TRP A 59 -7.01 -13.11 -20.90
CA TRP A 59 -7.34 -12.90 -19.51
C TRP A 59 -7.40 -11.40 -19.16
N GLN A 60 -6.40 -10.64 -19.57
CA GLN A 60 -6.38 -9.19 -19.34
C GLN A 60 -7.56 -8.50 -20.02
N TYR A 61 -7.92 -8.95 -21.24
CA TYR A 61 -9.07 -8.45 -21.98
C TYR A 61 -10.38 -8.72 -21.21
N GLU A 62 -10.56 -9.93 -20.66
CA GLU A 62 -11.72 -10.29 -19.84
C GLU A 62 -11.81 -9.41 -18.59
N ILE A 63 -10.73 -9.33 -17.81
CA ILE A 63 -10.67 -8.50 -16.59
C ILE A 63 -10.95 -7.02 -16.88
N LEU A 64 -10.36 -6.47 -17.92
CA LEU A 64 -10.59 -5.08 -18.31
C LEU A 64 -12.02 -4.83 -18.75
N THR A 65 -12.61 -5.73 -19.54
CA THR A 65 -14.00 -5.64 -19.98
C THR A 65 -14.94 -5.63 -18.77
N GLU A 66 -14.71 -6.50 -17.81
CA GLU A 66 -15.52 -6.56 -16.61
C GLU A 66 -15.30 -5.34 -15.70
N ALA A 67 -14.07 -4.87 -15.55
CA ALA A 67 -13.75 -3.65 -14.83
C ALA A 67 -14.47 -2.42 -15.43
N TYR A 68 -14.59 -2.33 -16.75
CA TYR A 68 -15.40 -1.30 -17.40
C TYR A 68 -16.90 -1.46 -17.12
N LYS A 69 -17.40 -2.70 -17.06
CA LYS A 69 -18.79 -2.97 -16.64
C LYS A 69 -19.02 -2.48 -15.20
N ILE A 70 -18.16 -2.88 -14.26
CA ILE A 70 -18.24 -2.47 -12.85
C ILE A 70 -18.23 -0.95 -12.71
N LYS A 71 -17.31 -0.27 -13.40
CA LYS A 71 -17.20 1.20 -13.38
C LYS A 71 -18.48 1.91 -13.82
N ASN A 72 -19.20 1.34 -14.79
CA ASN A 72 -20.39 1.94 -15.38
C ASN A 72 -21.69 1.42 -14.75
N GLU A 73 -21.61 0.45 -13.85
CA GLU A 73 -22.77 -0.04 -13.11
C GLU A 73 -23.29 1.03 -12.13
N PRO A 74 -24.60 1.16 -11.97
CA PRO A 74 -25.18 2.07 -10.98
C PRO A 74 -24.63 1.79 -9.57
N ASN A 75 -24.05 2.79 -8.96
CA ASN A 75 -23.50 2.72 -7.61
C ASN A 75 -23.71 4.06 -6.88
N ARG A 76 -23.58 4.04 -5.56
CA ARG A 76 -23.60 5.26 -4.73
C ARG A 76 -22.17 5.72 -4.51
N LYS A 77 -21.80 6.87 -5.10
CA LYS A 77 -20.52 7.52 -4.82
C LYS A 77 -20.54 8.10 -3.42
N ILE A 78 -19.56 7.71 -2.62
CA ILE A 78 -19.37 8.14 -1.23
C ILE A 78 -18.11 8.98 -1.14
N THR A 79 -18.16 10.05 -0.37
CA THR A 79 -16.98 10.84 -0.01
C THR A 79 -16.91 10.94 1.50
N ILE A 80 -15.77 10.56 2.08
CA ILE A 80 -15.48 10.74 3.49
C ILE A 80 -14.26 11.64 3.67
N THR A 81 -14.12 12.22 4.85
CA THR A 81 -12.95 13.04 5.20
C THR A 81 -12.04 12.24 6.13
N ALA A 82 -10.82 12.00 5.70
CA ALA A 82 -9.78 11.38 6.53
C ALA A 82 -9.42 12.28 7.74
N SER A 83 -8.79 11.71 8.76
CA SER A 83 -8.44 12.43 9.98
C SER A 83 -7.49 13.63 9.78
N ASP A 84 -6.77 13.65 8.67
CA ASP A 84 -5.89 14.74 8.24
C ASP A 84 -6.53 15.72 7.24
N GLY A 85 -7.85 15.58 6.98
CA GLY A 85 -8.64 16.46 6.12
C GLY A 85 -8.69 16.08 4.65
N VAL A 86 -7.99 15.03 4.22
CA VAL A 86 -8.01 14.54 2.83
C VAL A 86 -9.37 13.94 2.50
N GLN A 87 -9.94 14.32 1.35
CA GLN A 87 -11.20 13.73 0.86
C GLN A 87 -10.92 12.39 0.17
N LEU A 88 -11.59 11.35 0.65
CA LEU A 88 -11.49 9.99 0.11
C LEU A 88 -12.80 9.62 -0.59
N VAL A 89 -12.69 8.99 -1.75
CA VAL A 89 -13.85 8.62 -2.58
C VAL A 89 -13.95 7.11 -2.68
N GLY A 90 -15.16 6.59 -2.52
CA GLY A 90 -15.50 5.18 -2.73
C GLY A 90 -16.80 5.03 -3.52
N HIS A 91 -17.03 3.84 -4.05
CA HIS A 91 -18.19 3.45 -4.84
C HIS A 91 -18.88 2.26 -4.16
N TYR A 92 -20.10 2.49 -3.66
CA TYR A 92 -20.87 1.49 -2.94
C TYR A 92 -21.90 0.84 -3.85
N TYR A 93 -21.83 -0.47 -3.95
CA TYR A 93 -22.72 -1.34 -4.71
C TYR A 93 -23.63 -2.09 -3.73
N GLU A 94 -24.87 -1.68 -3.62
CA GLU A 94 -25.87 -2.36 -2.80
C GLU A 94 -26.46 -3.53 -3.57
N ARG A 95 -26.32 -4.74 -3.03
CA ARG A 95 -26.94 -5.95 -3.56
C ARG A 95 -28.17 -6.33 -2.75
N LYS A 96 -28.05 -6.23 -1.42
CA LYS A 96 -29.10 -6.63 -0.51
C LYS A 96 -29.03 -5.83 0.79
N LYS A 97 -30.19 -5.36 1.24
CA LYS A 97 -30.30 -4.63 2.51
C LYS A 97 -29.80 -5.49 3.68
N ASN A 98 -28.98 -4.90 4.54
CA ASN A 98 -28.38 -5.52 5.73
C ASN A 98 -27.47 -6.74 5.42
N ALA A 99 -27.11 -7.00 4.17
CA ALA A 99 -26.11 -8.01 3.84
C ALA A 99 -24.71 -7.56 4.28
N PRO A 100 -23.77 -8.50 4.49
CA PRO A 100 -22.38 -8.15 4.79
C PRO A 100 -21.80 -7.16 3.77
N VAL A 101 -20.90 -6.29 4.23
CA VAL A 101 -20.20 -5.34 3.37
C VAL A 101 -18.73 -5.71 3.27
N ILE A 102 -18.25 -5.90 2.05
CA ILE A 102 -16.81 -5.98 1.80
C ILE A 102 -16.31 -4.59 1.42
N ILE A 103 -15.31 -4.09 2.15
CA ILE A 103 -14.57 -2.88 1.80
C ILE A 103 -13.28 -3.31 1.12
N PHE A 104 -13.13 -2.97 -0.16
CA PHE A 104 -12.01 -3.41 -0.98
C PHE A 104 -11.00 -2.30 -1.23
N PHE A 105 -9.71 -2.61 -0.98
CA PHE A 105 -8.55 -1.73 -1.12
C PHE A 105 -7.64 -2.21 -2.24
N HIS A 106 -7.42 -1.37 -3.26
CA HIS A 106 -6.61 -1.70 -4.43
C HIS A 106 -5.09 -1.60 -4.19
N GLY A 107 -4.30 -2.10 -5.13
CA GLY A 107 -2.84 -2.02 -5.11
C GLY A 107 -2.28 -0.62 -5.40
N LEU A 108 -0.98 -0.44 -5.12
CA LEU A 108 -0.27 0.81 -5.40
C LEU A 108 -0.30 1.14 -6.90
N ARG A 109 -0.69 2.38 -7.24
CA ARG A 109 -0.77 2.88 -8.62
C ARG A 109 -1.72 2.08 -9.50
N ASP A 110 -2.76 1.60 -8.90
CA ASP A 110 -3.82 0.86 -9.56
C ASP A 110 -5.16 1.56 -9.36
N ASN A 111 -6.23 1.00 -9.91
CA ASN A 111 -7.58 1.48 -9.69
C ASN A 111 -8.42 0.42 -8.98
N CYS A 112 -9.48 0.89 -8.32
CA CYS A 112 -10.34 0.00 -7.55
C CYS A 112 -11.12 -1.00 -8.44
N TYR A 113 -11.33 -0.71 -9.72
CA TYR A 113 -12.16 -1.53 -10.60
C TYR A 113 -11.42 -2.75 -11.16
N THR A 114 -10.19 -2.59 -11.67
CA THR A 114 -9.44 -3.71 -12.25
C THR A 114 -9.02 -4.73 -11.21
N ASN A 115 -8.66 -4.27 -10.02
CA ASN A 115 -8.26 -5.17 -8.94
C ASN A 115 -9.46 -5.86 -8.26
N SER A 116 -10.66 -5.28 -8.36
CA SER A 116 -11.84 -5.80 -7.66
C SER A 116 -12.64 -6.85 -8.44
N VAL A 117 -12.31 -7.14 -9.70
CA VAL A 117 -13.09 -8.08 -10.51
C VAL A 117 -13.36 -9.41 -9.79
N PRO A 118 -12.36 -10.07 -9.14
CA PRO A 118 -12.63 -11.30 -8.40
C PRO A 118 -13.66 -11.10 -7.28
N ILE A 119 -13.44 -10.13 -6.41
CA ILE A 119 -14.33 -9.92 -5.27
C ILE A 119 -15.70 -9.38 -5.69
N TYR A 120 -15.77 -8.64 -6.81
CA TYR A 120 -17.04 -8.21 -7.37
C TYR A 120 -17.90 -9.42 -7.77
N ARG A 121 -17.33 -10.42 -8.46
CA ARG A 121 -18.00 -11.67 -8.83
C ARG A 121 -18.52 -12.42 -7.61
N ILE A 122 -17.66 -12.59 -6.60
CA ILE A 122 -18.02 -13.25 -5.34
C ILE A 122 -19.16 -12.51 -4.63
N THR A 123 -19.11 -11.19 -4.54
CA THR A 123 -20.16 -10.40 -3.88
C THR A 123 -21.47 -10.39 -4.66
N GLU A 124 -21.41 -10.42 -6.00
CA GLU A 124 -22.60 -10.54 -6.85
C GLU A 124 -23.28 -11.90 -6.63
N GLU A 125 -22.55 -13.00 -6.63
CA GLU A 125 -23.08 -14.37 -6.39
C GLU A 125 -23.67 -14.53 -5.00
N LYS A 126 -22.99 -14.02 -3.96
CA LYS A 126 -23.42 -14.16 -2.57
C LYS A 126 -24.43 -13.10 -2.12
N GLU A 127 -24.83 -12.20 -2.99
CA GLU A 127 -25.66 -11.02 -2.68
C GLU A 127 -25.10 -10.17 -1.51
N TRP A 128 -23.77 -10.06 -1.42
CA TRP A 128 -23.12 -9.19 -0.45
C TRP A 128 -22.85 -7.80 -1.04
N ASN A 129 -22.85 -6.81 -0.18
CA ASN A 129 -22.59 -5.42 -0.57
C ASN A 129 -21.09 -5.20 -0.74
N LEU A 130 -20.72 -4.30 -1.65
CA LEU A 130 -19.32 -4.03 -1.97
C LEU A 130 -19.06 -2.52 -1.94
N LEU A 131 -18.02 -2.11 -1.21
CA LEU A 131 -17.50 -0.75 -1.22
C LEU A 131 -16.10 -0.76 -1.85
N LEU A 132 -15.99 -0.27 -3.07
CA LEU A 132 -14.70 -0.09 -3.76
C LEU A 132 -14.14 1.28 -3.40
N VAL A 133 -13.03 1.34 -2.67
CA VAL A 133 -12.42 2.60 -2.27
C VAL A 133 -11.23 2.97 -3.15
N ASN A 134 -11.11 4.25 -3.45
CA ASN A 134 -9.88 4.82 -3.98
C ASN A 134 -9.00 5.24 -2.81
N LEU A 135 -7.82 4.62 -2.68
CA LEU A 135 -6.84 5.02 -1.66
C LEU A 135 -6.39 6.46 -1.86
N ARG A 136 -5.94 7.13 -0.79
CA ARG A 136 -5.36 8.48 -0.89
C ARG A 136 -4.30 8.56 -1.99
N ALA A 137 -4.18 9.69 -2.66
CA ALA A 137 -3.29 9.93 -3.78
C ALA A 137 -3.53 9.01 -5.00
N HIS A 138 -4.71 8.39 -5.10
CA HIS A 138 -5.12 7.58 -6.25
C HIS A 138 -6.48 8.01 -6.80
N ASN A 139 -6.61 7.95 -8.12
CA ASN A 139 -7.87 8.17 -8.85
C ASN A 139 -8.68 9.40 -8.37
N GLU A 140 -9.88 9.18 -7.82
CA GLU A 140 -10.81 10.23 -7.40
C GLU A 140 -10.56 10.76 -5.99
N SER A 141 -9.78 10.04 -5.16
CA SER A 141 -9.39 10.52 -3.83
C SER A 141 -8.32 11.60 -3.93
N GLU A 142 -8.35 12.52 -2.98
CA GLU A 142 -7.36 13.60 -2.89
C GLU A 142 -6.01 13.11 -2.36
N GLY A 143 -5.10 14.06 -2.18
CA GLY A 143 -3.74 13.85 -1.73
C GLY A 143 -2.75 13.70 -2.88
N ASP A 144 -1.51 14.11 -2.63
CA ASP A 144 -0.42 14.07 -3.61
C ASP A 144 0.59 12.95 -3.30
N VAL A 145 0.48 12.35 -2.12
CA VAL A 145 1.44 11.38 -1.59
C VAL A 145 0.74 10.13 -1.10
N SER A 146 1.07 8.98 -1.68
CA SER A 146 0.79 7.67 -1.07
C SER A 146 1.83 7.40 0.00
N THR A 147 1.36 7.09 1.22
CA THR A 147 2.23 6.81 2.36
C THR A 147 2.55 5.32 2.51
N LEU A 148 2.16 4.52 1.51
CA LEU A 148 2.42 3.09 1.40
C LEU A 148 1.87 2.26 2.58
N GLY A 149 0.78 2.74 3.19
CA GLY A 149 0.11 2.10 4.31
C GLY A 149 0.25 2.84 5.65
N VAL A 150 1.14 3.84 5.77
CA VAL A 150 1.33 4.57 7.04
C VAL A 150 0.07 5.35 7.42
N LEU A 151 -0.49 6.13 6.51
CA LEU A 151 -1.74 6.85 6.73
C LEU A 151 -2.95 6.08 6.19
N GLU A 152 -2.79 5.32 5.11
CA GLU A 152 -3.86 4.52 4.51
C GLU A 152 -4.51 3.54 5.49
N ARG A 153 -3.77 3.04 6.52
CA ARG A 153 -4.34 2.19 7.58
C ARG A 153 -5.40 2.91 8.44
N TYR A 154 -5.24 4.21 8.63
CA TYR A 154 -6.24 5.04 9.30
C TYR A 154 -7.42 5.36 8.37
N ASP A 155 -7.16 5.56 7.07
CA ASP A 155 -8.22 5.70 6.07
C ASP A 155 -9.10 4.45 6.03
N CYS A 156 -8.48 3.26 6.12
CA CYS A 156 -9.19 1.98 6.20
C CYS A 156 -10.15 1.95 7.39
N ARG A 157 -9.70 2.39 8.57
CA ARG A 157 -10.56 2.54 9.76
C ARG A 157 -11.70 3.54 9.51
N GLU A 158 -11.43 4.69 8.90
CA GLU A 158 -12.48 5.68 8.62
C GLU A 158 -13.55 5.13 7.65
N TRP A 159 -13.16 4.32 6.67
CA TRP A 159 -14.11 3.61 5.81
C TRP A 159 -14.93 2.58 6.58
N ALA A 160 -14.30 1.81 7.49
CA ALA A 160 -15.02 0.87 8.35
C ALA A 160 -16.01 1.59 9.28
N ASN A 161 -15.59 2.71 9.90
CA ASN A 161 -16.45 3.56 10.73
C ASN A 161 -17.63 4.13 9.94
N TRP A 162 -17.40 4.52 8.67
CA TRP A 162 -18.48 5.00 7.81
C TRP A 162 -19.51 3.90 7.55
N VAL A 163 -19.10 2.69 7.20
CA VAL A 163 -20.01 1.56 6.99
C VAL A 163 -20.78 1.24 8.28
N ASP A 164 -20.09 1.18 9.42
CA ASP A 164 -20.69 0.91 10.72
C ASP A 164 -21.75 1.95 11.10
N SER A 165 -21.45 3.22 10.91
CA SER A 165 -22.41 4.32 11.20
C SER A 165 -23.59 4.40 10.24
N GLU A 166 -23.40 4.03 8.97
CA GLU A 166 -24.43 4.10 7.92
C GLU A 166 -25.41 2.95 8.00
N PHE A 167 -24.93 1.73 8.32
CA PHE A 167 -25.74 0.51 8.27
C PHE A 167 -26.01 -0.12 9.63
N GLY A 168 -25.27 0.29 10.65
CA GLY A 168 -25.36 -0.21 12.04
C GLY A 168 -24.42 -1.36 12.34
N GLU A 169 -24.10 -1.52 13.64
CA GLU A 169 -23.14 -2.50 14.17
C GLU A 169 -23.48 -3.97 13.84
N GLN A 170 -24.74 -4.28 13.53
CA GLN A 170 -25.19 -5.62 13.18
C GLN A 170 -24.82 -6.05 11.75
N VAL A 171 -24.36 -5.13 10.90
CA VAL A 171 -23.96 -5.46 9.53
C VAL A 171 -22.48 -5.86 9.53
N PRO A 172 -22.16 -7.13 9.22
CA PRO A 172 -20.77 -7.59 9.22
C PRO A 172 -19.93 -6.86 8.16
N ILE A 173 -18.74 -6.44 8.55
CA ILE A 173 -17.76 -5.78 7.65
C ILE A 173 -16.58 -6.70 7.46
N PHE A 174 -16.16 -6.89 6.21
CA PHE A 174 -14.92 -7.54 5.87
C PHE A 174 -14.00 -6.55 5.15
N LEU A 175 -12.77 -6.43 5.63
CA LEU A 175 -11.73 -5.64 4.99
C LEU A 175 -10.95 -6.54 4.05
N MET A 176 -10.95 -6.23 2.77
CA MET A 176 -10.19 -7.00 1.79
C MET A 176 -9.30 -6.08 0.96
N GLY A 177 -8.10 -6.52 0.68
CA GLY A 177 -7.24 -5.77 -0.21
C GLY A 177 -6.22 -6.62 -0.94
N ILE A 178 -5.70 -6.05 -2.02
CA ILE A 178 -4.68 -6.69 -2.85
C ILE A 178 -3.38 -5.89 -2.82
N SER A 179 -2.24 -6.57 -2.65
CA SER A 179 -0.91 -5.96 -2.62
C SER A 179 -0.82 -4.87 -1.52
N MET A 180 -0.61 -3.60 -1.89
CA MET A 180 -0.63 -2.50 -0.93
C MET A 180 -1.97 -2.43 -0.17
N GLY A 181 -3.11 -2.66 -0.85
CA GLY A 181 -4.41 -2.69 -0.21
C GLY A 181 -4.55 -3.79 0.84
N GLY A 182 -4.01 -4.99 0.58
CA GLY A 182 -3.95 -6.09 1.55
C GLY A 182 -3.10 -5.73 2.77
N ALA A 183 -1.91 -5.18 2.55
CA ALA A 183 -1.07 -4.70 3.64
C ALA A 183 -1.74 -3.57 4.45
N VAL A 184 -2.50 -2.67 3.79
CA VAL A 184 -3.29 -1.62 4.46
C VAL A 184 -4.36 -2.24 5.36
N ALA A 185 -5.12 -3.20 4.85
CA ALA A 185 -6.13 -3.92 5.64
C ALA A 185 -5.52 -4.61 6.87
N LEU A 186 -4.39 -5.31 6.70
CA LEU A 186 -3.66 -5.92 7.83
C LEU A 186 -3.17 -4.87 8.83
N MET A 187 -2.54 -3.78 8.36
CA MET A 187 -2.00 -2.71 9.21
C MET A 187 -3.09 -1.89 9.89
N SER A 188 -4.34 -1.93 9.42
CA SER A 188 -5.46 -1.28 10.09
C SER A 188 -5.94 -2.03 11.34
N SER A 189 -5.54 -3.28 11.52
CA SER A 189 -6.02 -4.14 12.59
C SER A 189 -5.63 -3.70 14.02
N ASP A 190 -4.68 -2.76 14.18
CA ASP A 190 -4.27 -2.22 15.48
C ASP A 190 -4.57 -0.72 15.69
N VAL A 191 -5.39 -0.11 14.80
CA VAL A 191 -5.71 1.32 14.90
C VAL A 191 -7.15 1.62 15.39
N GLY A 192 -7.81 0.63 15.97
CA GLY A 192 -9.15 0.79 16.56
C GLY A 192 -10.27 0.66 15.52
N LEU A 193 -10.40 -0.51 14.92
CA LEU A 193 -11.52 -0.87 14.04
C LEU A 193 -12.82 -1.00 14.85
N PRO A 194 -14.01 -0.70 14.26
CA PRO A 194 -15.30 -0.97 14.89
C PRO A 194 -15.52 -2.48 15.08
N GLU A 195 -16.35 -2.85 16.07
CA GLU A 195 -16.64 -4.25 16.43
C GLU A 195 -17.37 -5.02 15.31
N SER A 196 -18.03 -4.33 14.41
CA SER A 196 -18.66 -4.86 13.20
C SER A 196 -17.67 -5.43 12.18
N VAL A 197 -16.36 -5.16 12.32
CA VAL A 197 -15.33 -5.78 11.46
C VAL A 197 -15.08 -7.23 11.88
N CYS A 198 -15.56 -8.16 11.05
CA CYS A 198 -15.57 -9.60 11.33
C CYS A 198 -14.41 -10.36 10.69
N GLY A 199 -13.68 -9.77 9.74
CA GLY A 199 -12.56 -10.45 9.08
C GLY A 199 -11.70 -9.51 8.23
N ILE A 200 -10.43 -9.90 8.06
CA ILE A 200 -9.47 -9.23 7.20
C ILE A 200 -8.94 -10.24 6.19
N ILE A 201 -8.95 -9.86 4.90
CA ILE A 201 -8.50 -10.70 3.78
C ILE A 201 -7.36 -9.97 3.08
N ASP A 202 -6.19 -10.59 3.09
CA ASP A 202 -4.99 -10.09 2.45
C ASP A 202 -4.64 -10.94 1.22
N ASP A 203 -4.66 -10.35 0.02
CA ASP A 203 -4.14 -11.00 -1.19
C ASP A 203 -2.82 -10.33 -1.61
N ALA A 204 -1.74 -11.10 -1.54
CA ALA A 204 -0.40 -10.69 -1.95
C ALA A 204 0.13 -9.42 -1.23
N GLY A 205 -0.24 -9.20 0.04
CA GLY A 205 0.24 -8.09 0.84
C GLY A 205 1.68 -8.25 1.32
N PHE A 206 2.13 -7.36 2.18
CA PHE A 206 3.51 -7.32 2.64
C PHE A 206 3.63 -6.96 4.14
N THR A 207 4.74 -7.36 4.74
CA THR A 207 5.02 -7.16 6.18
C THR A 207 5.14 -5.70 6.60
N SER A 208 5.76 -4.87 5.76
CA SER A 208 5.91 -3.42 5.99
C SER A 208 6.31 -2.69 4.70
N PRO A 209 5.99 -1.38 4.58
CA PRO A 209 6.43 -0.57 3.45
C PRO A 209 7.94 -0.63 3.20
N LEU A 210 8.72 -0.61 4.27
CA LEU A 210 10.17 -0.62 4.19
C LEU A 210 10.71 -1.95 3.65
N GLU A 211 10.18 -3.10 4.12
CA GLU A 211 10.56 -4.41 3.61
C GLU A 211 10.13 -4.61 2.16
N MET A 212 8.94 -4.08 1.78
CA MET A 212 8.47 -4.11 0.40
C MET A 212 9.37 -3.30 -0.55
N ILE A 213 9.76 -2.08 -0.18
CA ILE A 213 10.71 -1.26 -0.96
C ILE A 213 12.04 -1.99 -1.10
N LYS A 214 12.52 -2.60 -0.02
CA LYS A 214 13.77 -3.37 -0.02
C LYS A 214 13.71 -4.58 -0.95
N ALA A 215 12.62 -5.34 -0.94
CA ALA A 215 12.43 -6.49 -1.83
C ALA A 215 12.42 -6.05 -3.30
N ASN A 216 11.60 -5.05 -3.64
CA ASN A 216 11.51 -4.52 -5.01
C ASN A 216 12.81 -3.89 -5.51
N SER A 217 13.52 -3.16 -4.64
CA SER A 217 14.80 -2.56 -5.02
C SER A 217 15.87 -3.61 -5.26
N LYS A 218 15.87 -4.68 -4.48
CA LYS A 218 16.79 -5.79 -4.63
C LYS A 218 16.58 -6.54 -5.96
N GLU A 219 15.34 -6.76 -6.35
CA GLU A 219 14.99 -7.38 -7.63
C GLU A 219 15.45 -6.53 -8.82
N LYS A 220 15.23 -5.19 -8.77
CA LYS A 220 15.55 -4.29 -9.88
C LYS A 220 17.01 -3.89 -9.97
N ILE A 221 17.69 -3.70 -8.86
CA ILE A 221 19.07 -3.18 -8.82
C ILE A 221 20.09 -4.32 -8.90
N HIS A 222 19.73 -5.55 -8.53
CA HIS A 222 20.60 -6.73 -8.51
C HIS A 222 21.93 -6.54 -7.75
N HIS A 223 22.04 -5.51 -6.91
CA HIS A 223 23.21 -5.22 -6.09
C HIS A 223 22.80 -4.85 -4.67
N LYS A 224 23.13 -5.71 -3.70
CA LYS A 224 22.64 -5.62 -2.31
C LYS A 224 22.89 -4.26 -1.66
N ILE A 225 24.13 -3.75 -1.74
CA ILE A 225 24.50 -2.48 -1.08
C ILE A 225 23.72 -1.31 -1.69
N LEU A 226 23.60 -1.24 -3.02
CA LEU A 226 22.88 -0.18 -3.69
C LEU A 226 21.37 -0.24 -3.40
N SER A 227 20.81 -1.45 -3.31
CA SER A 227 19.42 -1.67 -2.93
C SER A 227 19.14 -1.21 -1.49
N ASP A 228 20.04 -1.59 -0.54
CA ASP A 228 19.92 -1.17 0.85
C ASP A 228 20.05 0.36 0.98
N LEU A 229 20.99 0.98 0.26
CA LEU A 229 21.14 2.44 0.21
C LEU A 229 19.92 3.13 -0.38
N PHE A 230 19.38 2.64 -1.50
CA PHE A 230 18.17 3.18 -2.10
C PHE A 230 17.00 3.14 -1.11
N THR A 231 16.80 2.02 -0.42
CA THR A 231 15.78 1.86 0.60
C THR A 231 15.92 2.90 1.72
N GLN A 232 17.16 3.15 2.19
CA GLN A 232 17.42 4.19 3.19
C GLN A 232 17.14 5.59 2.65
N PHE A 233 17.49 5.89 1.39
CA PHE A 233 17.18 7.19 0.79
C PHE A 233 15.67 7.41 0.64
N VAL A 234 14.88 6.37 0.30
CA VAL A 234 13.42 6.48 0.32
C VAL A 234 12.94 6.80 1.73
N ASN A 235 13.38 6.06 2.75
CA ASN A 235 12.94 6.28 4.13
C ASN A 235 13.34 7.66 4.69
N VAL A 236 14.52 8.15 4.35
CA VAL A 236 14.94 9.52 4.68
C VAL A 236 14.07 10.55 3.93
N GLY A 237 13.77 10.26 2.67
CA GLY A 237 12.94 11.12 1.84
C GLY A 237 11.51 11.22 2.35
N THR A 238 10.90 10.12 2.79
CA THR A 238 9.55 10.14 3.37
C THR A 238 9.49 11.00 4.64
N LYS A 239 10.55 10.97 5.48
CA LYS A 239 10.62 11.80 6.69
C LYS A 239 10.77 13.30 6.39
N ILE A 240 11.68 13.64 5.47
CA ILE A 240 12.01 15.05 5.19
C ILE A 240 10.96 15.72 4.32
N TRP A 241 10.49 15.04 3.26
CA TRP A 241 9.64 15.60 2.24
C TRP A 241 8.17 15.16 2.32
N GLY A 242 7.93 13.98 2.92
CA GLY A 242 6.60 13.40 3.08
C GLY A 242 5.99 13.63 4.46
N GLY A 243 6.80 13.91 5.49
CA GLY A 243 6.34 14.10 6.86
C GLY A 243 5.92 12.82 7.59
N PHE A 244 6.33 11.63 7.10
CA PHE A 244 6.01 10.33 7.72
C PHE A 244 7.21 9.38 7.72
N ASP A 245 7.21 8.40 8.63
CA ASP A 245 8.24 7.35 8.71
C ASP A 245 7.66 6.01 8.25
N LEU A 246 8.27 5.37 7.26
CA LEU A 246 7.86 4.04 6.78
C LEU A 246 7.92 2.95 7.86
N LYS A 247 8.61 3.19 8.96
CA LYS A 247 8.70 2.28 10.10
C LYS A 247 7.46 2.29 11.00
N GLU A 248 6.58 3.28 10.88
CA GLU A 248 5.37 3.40 11.69
C GLU A 248 4.29 2.38 11.33
N ALA A 249 4.37 1.78 10.14
CA ALA A 249 3.42 0.78 9.66
C ALA A 249 4.08 -0.58 9.51
N ASN A 250 3.50 -1.59 10.16
CA ASN A 250 4.01 -2.97 10.12
C ASN A 250 2.85 -3.95 10.33
N ALA A 251 2.55 -4.76 9.30
CA ALA A 251 1.47 -5.73 9.33
C ALA A 251 1.68 -6.80 10.41
N CYS A 252 2.90 -7.32 10.56
CA CYS A 252 3.19 -8.33 11.59
C CYS A 252 2.94 -7.79 13.01
N ALA A 253 3.31 -6.52 13.26
CA ALA A 253 3.05 -5.89 14.55
C ALA A 253 1.55 -5.65 14.78
N ALA A 254 0.80 -5.27 13.74
CA ALA A 254 -0.63 -5.03 13.84
C ALA A 254 -1.40 -6.33 14.09
N VAL A 255 -1.19 -7.37 13.28
CA VAL A 255 -1.90 -8.65 13.43
C VAL A 255 -1.54 -9.39 14.71
N SER A 256 -0.43 -9.05 15.35
CA SER A 256 -0.07 -9.61 16.66
C SER A 256 -0.93 -9.10 17.82
N LYS A 257 -1.73 -8.04 17.61
CA LYS A 257 -2.54 -7.38 18.63
C LYS A 257 -4.05 -7.51 18.36
N THR A 258 -4.43 -7.88 17.14
CA THR A 258 -5.85 -7.97 16.77
C THR A 258 -6.49 -9.26 17.26
N SER A 259 -7.81 -9.19 17.52
CA SER A 259 -8.70 -10.35 17.69
C SER A 259 -9.49 -10.68 16.41
N VAL A 260 -9.44 -9.81 15.39
CA VAL A 260 -10.15 -10.01 14.13
C VAL A 260 -9.52 -11.16 13.35
N PRO A 261 -10.30 -12.14 12.84
CA PRO A 261 -9.80 -13.23 12.01
C PRO A 261 -9.11 -12.73 10.74
N VAL A 262 -8.05 -13.43 10.31
CA VAL A 262 -7.23 -13.03 9.16
C VAL A 262 -7.08 -14.17 8.17
N LEU A 263 -7.47 -13.95 6.90
CA LEU A 263 -7.15 -14.81 5.76
C LEU A 263 -6.01 -14.19 4.95
N ILE A 264 -4.95 -14.96 4.71
CA ILE A 264 -3.80 -14.56 3.91
C ILE A 264 -3.76 -15.43 2.66
N ILE A 265 -3.81 -14.81 1.49
CA ILE A 265 -3.72 -15.46 0.17
C ILE A 265 -2.43 -14.97 -0.48
N HIS A 266 -1.58 -15.88 -1.00
CA HIS A 266 -0.31 -15.46 -1.58
C HIS A 266 0.22 -16.44 -2.63
N GLY A 267 0.81 -15.90 -3.70
CA GLY A 267 1.46 -16.70 -4.72
C GLY A 267 2.89 -17.13 -4.32
N ASP A 268 3.26 -18.40 -4.54
CA ASP A 268 4.61 -18.88 -4.20
C ASP A 268 5.71 -18.39 -5.16
N LYS A 269 5.33 -17.79 -6.30
CA LYS A 269 6.24 -17.19 -7.29
C LYS A 269 6.26 -15.66 -7.25
N ASP A 270 5.63 -15.06 -6.25
CA ASP A 270 5.62 -13.62 -6.08
C ASP A 270 7.04 -13.09 -5.82
N LYS A 271 7.55 -12.27 -6.76
CA LYS A 271 8.86 -11.63 -6.68
C LYS A 271 8.78 -10.22 -6.11
N GLN A 272 7.60 -9.57 -6.16
CA GLN A 272 7.41 -8.21 -5.66
C GLN A 272 7.22 -8.20 -4.14
N ALA A 273 6.31 -9.05 -3.64
CA ALA A 273 6.14 -9.34 -2.23
C ALA A 273 6.48 -10.82 -2.00
N PRO A 274 7.73 -11.18 -1.71
CA PRO A 274 8.12 -12.58 -1.59
C PRO A 274 7.24 -13.33 -0.59
N VAL A 275 6.83 -14.57 -0.93
CA VAL A 275 5.92 -15.42 -0.12
C VAL A 275 6.37 -15.57 1.34
N SER A 276 7.65 -15.38 1.61
CA SER A 276 8.18 -15.33 2.98
C SER A 276 7.58 -14.23 3.84
N MET A 277 7.00 -13.18 3.22
CA MET A 277 6.27 -12.14 3.94
C MET A 277 4.91 -12.66 4.43
N ALA A 278 4.19 -13.44 3.61
CA ALA A 278 2.95 -14.09 4.03
C ALA A 278 3.16 -15.03 5.23
N TYR A 279 4.21 -15.85 5.20
CA TYR A 279 4.55 -16.71 6.35
C TYR A 279 4.86 -15.90 7.61
N LYS A 280 5.61 -14.80 7.50
CA LYS A 280 5.89 -13.93 8.66
C LYS A 280 4.63 -13.30 9.24
N ILE A 281 3.69 -12.85 8.39
CA ILE A 281 2.41 -12.29 8.83
C ILE A 281 1.60 -13.38 9.53
N TYR A 282 1.47 -14.56 8.93
CA TYR A 282 0.77 -15.71 9.51
C TYR A 282 1.34 -16.09 10.87
N ASP A 283 2.66 -16.23 11.00
CA ASP A 283 3.32 -16.61 12.26
C ASP A 283 3.16 -15.52 13.34
N SER A 284 3.04 -14.26 12.95
CA SER A 284 2.86 -13.12 13.85
C SER A 284 1.42 -12.96 14.34
N CYS A 285 0.43 -13.43 13.57
CA CYS A 285 -0.98 -13.26 13.86
C CYS A 285 -1.38 -14.05 15.12
N LYS A 286 -2.13 -13.42 16.04
CA LYS A 286 -2.59 -14.03 17.30
C LYS A 286 -4.07 -14.41 17.29
N SER A 287 -4.86 -13.84 16.38
CA SER A 287 -6.25 -14.19 16.17
C SER A 287 -6.38 -15.50 15.37
N GLU A 288 -7.61 -15.94 15.16
CA GLU A 288 -7.92 -16.97 14.16
C GLU A 288 -7.32 -16.56 12.82
N ARG A 289 -6.63 -17.47 12.15
CA ARG A 289 -5.93 -17.18 10.92
C ARG A 289 -5.86 -18.35 9.97
N GLU A 290 -5.92 -18.04 8.69
CA GLU A 290 -5.79 -19.01 7.62
C GLU A 290 -4.77 -18.54 6.59
N LEU A 291 -4.04 -19.48 5.98
CA LEU A 291 -3.03 -19.21 4.97
C LEU A 291 -3.30 -20.07 3.74
N TYR A 292 -3.56 -19.42 2.60
CA TYR A 292 -3.71 -20.06 1.32
C TYR A 292 -2.56 -19.66 0.38
N ILE A 293 -1.60 -20.59 0.19
CA ILE A 293 -0.52 -20.41 -0.78
C ILE A 293 -0.93 -21.00 -2.12
N VAL A 294 -0.94 -20.16 -3.15
CA VAL A 294 -1.30 -20.53 -4.53
C VAL A 294 -0.04 -20.91 -5.30
N SER A 295 0.06 -22.19 -5.64
CA SER A 295 1.24 -22.72 -6.32
C SER A 295 1.37 -22.20 -7.74
N GLY A 296 2.56 -21.75 -8.13
CA GLY A 296 2.86 -21.21 -9.46
C GLY A 296 2.41 -19.77 -9.68
N SER A 297 1.67 -19.17 -8.73
CA SER A 297 1.10 -17.83 -8.87
C SER A 297 2.13 -16.74 -8.60
N GLU A 298 2.13 -15.72 -9.45
CA GLU A 298 2.91 -14.50 -9.31
C GLU A 298 2.15 -13.42 -8.49
N HIS A 299 2.69 -12.20 -8.44
CA HIS A 299 2.10 -11.08 -7.70
C HIS A 299 0.71 -10.68 -8.23
N LYS A 300 -0.31 -10.72 -7.39
CA LYS A 300 -1.73 -10.42 -7.70
C LYS A 300 -2.37 -11.38 -8.71
N ASP A 301 -1.82 -12.58 -8.88
CA ASP A 301 -2.27 -13.54 -9.87
C ASP A 301 -2.95 -14.77 -9.23
N CYS A 302 -3.24 -14.70 -7.92
CA CYS A 302 -3.79 -15.81 -7.15
C CYS A 302 -5.15 -16.27 -7.68
N TYR A 303 -6.04 -15.33 -7.99
CA TYR A 303 -7.35 -15.63 -8.56
C TYR A 303 -7.23 -16.29 -9.94
N ARG A 304 -6.42 -15.73 -10.84
CA ARG A 304 -6.18 -16.29 -12.18
C ARG A 304 -5.67 -17.74 -12.13
N SER A 305 -4.77 -17.99 -11.18
CA SER A 305 -4.13 -19.30 -11.04
C SER A 305 -5.07 -20.39 -10.54
N ASN A 306 -6.06 -20.07 -9.69
CA ASN A 306 -7.02 -21.03 -9.14
C ASN A 306 -8.32 -20.34 -8.68
N PRO A 307 -9.21 -19.96 -9.64
CA PRO A 307 -10.45 -19.25 -9.32
C PRO A 307 -11.35 -20.01 -8.36
N GLU A 308 -11.59 -21.30 -8.65
CA GLU A 308 -12.52 -22.15 -7.87
C GLU A 308 -12.18 -22.24 -6.39
N LYS A 309 -10.90 -22.28 -6.06
CA LYS A 309 -10.47 -22.35 -4.66
C LYS A 309 -10.34 -20.97 -4.02
N TYR A 310 -10.17 -19.93 -4.84
CA TYR A 310 -10.09 -18.55 -4.37
C TYR A 310 -11.47 -18.06 -3.90
N GLU A 311 -12.53 -18.43 -4.64
CA GLU A 311 -13.94 -18.17 -4.32
C GLU A 311 -14.44 -19.01 -3.14
#